data_fa01d12b0636d9a831f44c8784f2740e
#
_entry.id   fa01d12b0636d9a831f44c8784f2740e
#
_cell.length_a   1.000
_cell.length_b   1.000
_cell.length_c   1.000
_cell.angle_alpha   90.00
_cell.angle_beta   90.00
_cell.angle_gamma   90.00
#
_symmetry.space_group_name_H-M   'P 1'
#
loop_
_entity.id
_entity.type
_entity.pdbx_description
1 polymer ?
#
loop_
_entity_poly.entity_id
_entity_poly.type
_entity_poly.pdbx_seq_one_letter_code
_entity_poly.pdbx_strand_id
1 'polypeptide(L)'
;HQPEFSTAGFFELPNSGREVFSMNPAWRFYKGSVAGAEAISFDDTEWAVVSLPNGIEYLPTEASGCINYQGEVWYRKHFTPADALKGKKLFLHFEAIMGKSKVFVNGRLIKEHFGGYLPVVVDVTDALKWGEDNVIAVWADNSDDPSYPPGKAQDILDFTYFGGIYRDCWLVAHNPVFITDPNFEDEVAGGGLFVAYDKVSDASAEVLLKAHLRNDSRKTFTGVVEYELQQPDGTQVAFLNDKIQVRPGKAVTSKDKITVKNPLL
;
A
#
# COMPACT_ATOMS: atom_id res chain seq x y z
N HIS A 1 -17.50 -12.35 6.22
CA HIS A 1 -16.33 -12.11 7.07
C HIS A 1 -16.13 -10.61 7.20
N GLN A 2 -16.25 -10.07 8.40
CA GLN A 2 -15.68 -8.75 8.67
C GLN A 2 -14.15 -8.88 8.58
N PRO A 3 -13.44 -7.94 7.95
CA PRO A 3 -11.99 -7.95 7.95
C PRO A 3 -11.49 -7.92 9.40
N GLU A 4 -10.64 -8.86 9.75
CA GLU A 4 -10.00 -8.84 11.06
C GLU A 4 -9.04 -7.66 11.13
N PHE A 5 -9.12 -6.86 12.18
CA PHE A 5 -8.18 -5.77 12.40
C PHE A 5 -6.80 -6.34 12.69
N SER A 6 -5.78 -5.88 11.98
CA SER A 6 -4.40 -6.29 12.17
C SER A 6 -3.48 -5.09 12.00
N THR A 7 -2.44 -5.02 12.80
CA THR A 7 -1.40 -3.99 12.74
C THR A 7 -0.09 -4.51 12.13
N ALA A 8 -0.03 -5.76 11.69
CA ALA A 8 1.15 -6.31 11.05
C ALA A 8 1.54 -5.50 9.81
N GLY A 9 2.78 -5.06 9.72
CA GLY A 9 3.27 -4.18 8.66
C GLY A 9 2.93 -2.70 8.81
N PHE A 10 2.12 -2.31 9.82
CA PHE A 10 1.74 -0.93 10.09
C PHE A 10 1.95 -0.58 11.55
N PHE A 11 2.32 0.69 11.80
CA PHE A 11 2.39 1.22 13.16
C PHE A 11 1.02 1.76 13.56
N GLU A 12 0.56 1.37 14.75
CA GLU A 12 -0.56 2.08 15.38
C GLU A 12 -0.11 3.46 15.83
N LEU A 13 -0.82 4.47 15.36
CA LEU A 13 -0.63 5.84 15.82
C LEU A 13 -1.76 6.18 16.80
N PRO A 14 -1.48 6.36 18.10
CA PRO A 14 -2.49 6.73 19.07
C PRO A 14 -3.24 7.99 18.63
N ASN A 15 -4.57 7.98 18.75
CA ASN A 15 -5.44 9.09 18.36
C ASN A 15 -5.36 9.48 16.87
N SER A 16 -4.86 8.60 16.03
CA SER A 16 -4.85 8.78 14.58
C SER A 16 -6.25 8.60 14.00
N GLY A 17 -6.59 9.41 13.00
CA GLY A 17 -7.80 9.19 12.18
C GLY A 17 -7.65 8.07 11.14
N ARG A 18 -6.51 7.37 11.12
CA ARG A 18 -6.22 6.23 10.25
C ARG A 18 -6.69 4.94 10.90
N GLU A 19 -7.36 4.11 10.13
CA GLU A 19 -7.73 2.76 10.51
C GLU A 19 -7.16 1.79 9.47
N VAL A 20 -6.69 0.63 9.91
CA VAL A 20 -6.05 -0.38 9.06
C VAL A 20 -6.70 -1.74 9.32
N PHE A 21 -7.14 -2.39 8.24
CA PHE A 21 -7.81 -3.68 8.31
C PHE A 21 -7.10 -4.68 7.39
N SER A 22 -6.89 -5.89 7.90
CA SER A 22 -6.35 -6.97 7.07
C SER A 22 -7.37 -7.39 6.02
N MET A 23 -6.91 -7.44 4.77
CA MET A 23 -7.67 -7.99 3.65
C MET A 23 -7.17 -9.39 3.24
N ASN A 24 -6.29 -10.00 4.04
CA ASN A 24 -5.64 -11.27 3.72
C ASN A 24 -6.58 -12.48 3.61
N PRO A 25 -7.61 -12.67 4.47
CA PRO A 25 -8.41 -13.90 4.46
C PRO A 25 -9.32 -14.03 3.25
N ALA A 26 -9.61 -15.28 2.85
CA ALA A 26 -10.72 -15.67 1.99
C ALA A 26 -10.74 -15.03 0.59
N TRP A 27 -9.62 -15.07 -0.12
CA TRP A 27 -9.57 -14.80 -1.55
C TRP A 27 -9.94 -16.05 -2.35
N ARG A 28 -10.67 -15.87 -3.43
CA ARG A 28 -10.83 -16.86 -4.48
C ARG A 28 -9.64 -16.78 -5.41
N PHE A 29 -9.00 -17.91 -5.68
CA PHE A 29 -7.76 -17.98 -6.47
C PHE A 29 -7.92 -18.94 -7.64
N TYR A 30 -7.45 -18.51 -8.80
CA TYR A 30 -7.37 -19.33 -10.00
C TYR A 30 -6.00 -19.18 -10.68
N LYS A 31 -5.37 -20.31 -10.97
CA LYS A 31 -4.09 -20.39 -11.68
C LYS A 31 -4.35 -20.56 -13.16
N GLY A 32 -4.14 -19.53 -13.95
CA GLY A 32 -4.32 -19.52 -15.40
C GLY A 32 -5.06 -18.29 -15.91
N SER A 33 -5.26 -18.25 -17.23
CA SER A 33 -5.99 -17.18 -17.91
C SER A 33 -7.50 -17.43 -17.87
N VAL A 34 -8.27 -16.41 -17.53
CA VAL A 34 -9.74 -16.46 -17.50
C VAL A 34 -10.28 -15.15 -18.04
N ALA A 35 -11.14 -15.25 -19.05
CA ALA A 35 -11.81 -14.08 -19.60
C ALA A 35 -13.00 -13.65 -18.70
N GLY A 36 -13.14 -12.35 -18.47
CA GLY A 36 -14.27 -11.78 -17.74
C GLY A 36 -14.22 -11.94 -16.22
N ALA A 37 -13.08 -12.42 -15.65
CA ALA A 37 -12.94 -12.62 -14.22
C ALA A 37 -12.93 -11.31 -13.41
N GLU A 38 -12.82 -10.16 -14.05
CA GLU A 38 -12.99 -8.84 -13.44
C GLU A 38 -14.46 -8.49 -13.15
N ALA A 39 -15.40 -9.12 -13.86
CA ALA A 39 -16.82 -8.77 -13.77
C ALA A 39 -17.44 -9.17 -12.42
N ILE A 40 -18.37 -8.35 -11.91
CA ILE A 40 -19.11 -8.65 -10.67
C ILE A 40 -19.88 -9.96 -10.80
N SER A 41 -20.48 -10.21 -11.97
CA SER A 41 -21.31 -11.37 -12.23
C SER A 41 -20.54 -12.66 -12.52
N PHE A 42 -19.21 -12.60 -12.52
CA PHE A 42 -18.40 -13.80 -12.75
C PHE A 42 -18.57 -14.78 -11.58
N ASP A 43 -18.84 -16.05 -11.89
CA ASP A 43 -18.97 -17.11 -10.90
C ASP A 43 -17.59 -17.67 -10.53
N ASP A 44 -17.14 -17.37 -9.30
CA ASP A 44 -15.89 -17.85 -8.73
C ASP A 44 -16.07 -18.90 -7.62
N THR A 45 -17.25 -19.49 -7.51
CA THR A 45 -17.61 -20.43 -6.44
C THR A 45 -16.71 -21.68 -6.42
N GLU A 46 -16.29 -22.14 -7.61
CA GLU A 46 -15.41 -23.30 -7.77
C GLU A 46 -13.90 -22.97 -7.61
N TRP A 47 -13.55 -21.69 -7.45
CA TRP A 47 -12.16 -21.32 -7.27
C TRP A 47 -11.64 -21.70 -5.88
N ALA A 48 -10.34 -22.01 -5.82
CA ALA A 48 -9.69 -22.31 -4.54
C ALA A 48 -9.79 -21.12 -3.58
N VAL A 49 -10.03 -21.41 -2.29
CA VAL A 49 -10.00 -20.38 -1.25
C VAL A 49 -8.60 -20.34 -0.65
N VAL A 50 -7.98 -19.16 -0.71
CA VAL A 50 -6.65 -18.90 -0.18
C VAL A 50 -6.65 -17.72 0.77
N SER A 51 -5.62 -17.63 1.60
CA SER A 51 -5.30 -16.43 2.38
C SER A 51 -4.00 -15.83 1.87
N LEU A 52 -3.89 -14.50 1.89
CA LEU A 52 -2.64 -13.81 1.63
C LEU A 52 -1.75 -13.84 2.89
N PRO A 53 -0.43 -13.78 2.75
CA PRO A 53 0.35 -13.92 1.51
C PRO A 53 0.13 -15.25 0.80
N ASN A 54 0.02 -15.23 -0.53
CA ASN A 54 -0.16 -16.43 -1.34
C ASN A 54 0.84 -16.45 -2.51
N GLY A 55 1.81 -17.33 -2.43
CA GLY A 55 2.63 -17.70 -3.59
C GLY A 55 1.87 -18.69 -4.47
N ILE A 56 2.06 -18.60 -5.78
CA ILE A 56 1.36 -19.47 -6.75
C ILE A 56 1.71 -20.94 -6.51
N GLU A 57 2.95 -21.21 -6.12
CA GLU A 57 3.45 -22.56 -5.83
C GLU A 57 4.29 -22.56 -4.54
N TYR A 58 4.24 -23.68 -3.83
CA TYR A 58 5.15 -23.98 -2.72
C TYR A 58 6.40 -24.65 -3.28
N LEU A 59 7.53 -23.97 -3.12
CA LEU A 59 8.82 -24.48 -3.55
C LEU A 59 9.58 -25.14 -2.39
N PRO A 60 10.53 -26.05 -2.67
CA PRO A 60 11.43 -26.59 -1.66
C PRO A 60 12.23 -25.48 -0.95
N THR A 61 12.72 -25.75 0.26
CA THR A 61 13.55 -24.80 1.03
C THR A 61 14.80 -24.36 0.27
N GLU A 62 15.39 -25.25 -0.52
CA GLU A 62 16.55 -25.01 -1.38
C GLU A 62 16.10 -24.74 -2.83
N ALA A 63 15.26 -23.73 -2.99
CA ALA A 63 14.62 -23.43 -4.29
C ALA A 63 15.41 -22.43 -5.16
N SER A 64 16.61 -22.04 -4.73
CA SER A 64 17.46 -21.11 -5.49
C SER A 64 17.73 -21.66 -6.89
N GLY A 65 17.44 -20.87 -7.93
CA GLY A 65 17.56 -21.29 -9.32
C GLY A 65 16.49 -22.27 -9.82
N CYS A 66 15.49 -22.62 -9.01
CA CYS A 66 14.36 -23.41 -9.47
C CYS A 66 13.41 -22.57 -10.31
N ILE A 67 12.94 -23.15 -11.40
CA ILE A 67 11.86 -22.56 -12.22
C ILE A 67 10.54 -22.91 -11.54
N ASN A 68 9.75 -21.89 -11.21
CA ASN A 68 8.39 -22.04 -10.75
C ASN A 68 7.39 -21.71 -11.86
N TYR A 69 6.10 -21.76 -11.53
CA TYR A 69 5.07 -21.35 -12.49
C TYR A 69 5.25 -19.91 -12.92
N GLN A 70 5.20 -19.69 -14.24
CA GLN A 70 5.15 -18.38 -14.87
C GLN A 70 3.89 -18.27 -15.71
N GLY A 71 3.19 -17.16 -15.57
CA GLY A 71 1.96 -16.90 -16.30
C GLY A 71 0.90 -16.21 -15.46
N GLU A 72 -0.31 -16.19 -16.01
CA GLU A 72 -1.44 -15.46 -15.44
C GLU A 72 -2.05 -16.19 -14.25
N VAL A 73 -2.48 -15.39 -13.28
CA VAL A 73 -3.31 -15.83 -12.15
C VAL A 73 -4.36 -14.78 -11.84
N TRP A 74 -5.43 -15.22 -11.21
CA TRP A 74 -6.51 -14.36 -10.76
C TRP A 74 -6.79 -14.56 -9.28
N TYR A 75 -7.05 -13.45 -8.61
CA TYR A 75 -7.56 -13.39 -7.24
C TYR A 75 -8.85 -12.59 -7.22
N ARG A 76 -9.86 -13.07 -6.49
CA ARG A 76 -11.11 -12.34 -6.29
C ARG A 76 -11.47 -12.33 -4.81
N LYS A 77 -11.94 -11.20 -4.33
CA LYS A 77 -12.38 -11.05 -2.94
C LYS A 77 -13.71 -10.34 -2.90
N HIS A 78 -14.65 -10.97 -2.21
CA HIS A 78 -15.96 -10.40 -1.90
C HIS A 78 -15.89 -9.74 -0.52
N PHE A 79 -16.37 -8.51 -0.40
CA PHE A 79 -16.48 -7.85 0.89
C PHE A 79 -17.50 -6.71 0.90
N THR A 80 -18.06 -6.44 2.08
CA THR A 80 -18.94 -5.30 2.32
C THR A 80 -18.23 -4.33 3.27
N PRO A 81 -17.96 -3.08 2.84
CA PRO A 81 -17.32 -2.10 3.71
C PRO A 81 -18.23 -1.75 4.89
N ALA A 82 -17.64 -1.62 6.08
CA ALA A 82 -18.38 -1.22 7.28
C ALA A 82 -18.91 0.21 7.14
N ASP A 83 -20.15 0.44 7.57
CA ASP A 83 -20.78 1.77 7.49
C ASP A 83 -20.03 2.86 8.24
N ALA A 84 -19.28 2.51 9.29
CA ALA A 84 -18.42 3.42 10.04
C ALA A 84 -17.32 4.09 9.19
N LEU A 85 -16.98 3.49 8.04
CA LEU A 85 -15.98 4.02 7.12
C LEU A 85 -16.55 5.01 6.10
N LYS A 86 -17.86 5.24 6.08
CA LYS A 86 -18.50 6.22 5.20
C LYS A 86 -17.91 7.62 5.42
N GLY A 87 -17.53 8.27 4.32
CA GLY A 87 -16.93 9.60 4.34
C GLY A 87 -15.41 9.62 4.57
N LYS A 88 -14.78 8.47 4.79
CA LYS A 88 -13.32 8.34 4.77
C LYS A 88 -12.81 8.09 3.35
N LYS A 89 -11.52 8.33 3.16
CA LYS A 89 -10.76 7.86 1.99
C LYS A 89 -10.33 6.43 2.25
N LEU A 90 -10.55 5.55 1.28
CA LEU A 90 -10.27 4.12 1.39
C LEU A 90 -9.25 3.72 0.33
N PHE A 91 -8.15 3.14 0.79
CA PHE A 91 -7.09 2.63 -0.06
C PHE A 91 -6.90 1.13 0.16
N LEU A 92 -6.79 0.38 -0.94
CA LEU A 92 -6.18 -0.95 -0.89
C LEU A 92 -4.67 -0.78 -1.01
N HIS A 93 -3.95 -1.37 -0.09
CA HIS A 93 -2.50 -1.39 -0.05
C HIS A 93 -2.01 -2.83 -0.13
N PHE A 94 -1.61 -3.26 -1.31
CA PHE A 94 -0.89 -4.50 -1.50
C PHE A 94 0.58 -4.21 -1.28
N GLU A 95 1.22 -4.88 -0.32
CA GLU A 95 2.65 -4.67 -0.05
C GLU A 95 3.54 -5.09 -1.22
N ALA A 96 3.12 -6.11 -1.98
CA ALA A 96 3.65 -6.42 -3.30
C ALA A 96 2.75 -7.42 -4.05
N ILE A 97 2.74 -7.30 -5.37
CA ILE A 97 2.18 -8.26 -6.33
C ILE A 97 3.29 -8.53 -7.35
N MET A 98 3.66 -9.79 -7.57
CA MET A 98 4.78 -10.10 -8.46
C MET A 98 4.40 -9.95 -9.93
N GLY A 99 5.23 -9.20 -10.66
CA GLY A 99 5.18 -9.08 -12.11
C GLY A 99 4.27 -7.94 -12.58
N LYS A 100 3.49 -8.18 -13.62
CA LYS A 100 2.43 -7.28 -14.08
C LYS A 100 1.19 -7.53 -13.26
N SER A 101 0.47 -6.48 -12.93
CA SER A 101 -0.81 -6.65 -12.24
C SER A 101 -1.84 -5.61 -12.64
N LYS A 102 -3.11 -6.00 -12.54
CA LYS A 102 -4.29 -5.15 -12.74
C LYS A 102 -5.23 -5.34 -11.56
N VAL A 103 -5.60 -4.23 -10.93
CA VAL A 103 -6.55 -4.23 -9.82
C VAL A 103 -7.87 -3.64 -10.30
N PHE A 104 -8.93 -4.43 -10.17
CA PHE A 104 -10.29 -4.05 -10.53
C PHE A 104 -11.15 -3.97 -9.25
N VAL A 105 -12.07 -3.02 -9.22
CA VAL A 105 -13.11 -2.96 -8.19
C VAL A 105 -14.46 -2.88 -8.91
N ASN A 106 -15.33 -3.81 -8.61
CA ASN A 106 -16.66 -3.91 -9.20
C ASN A 106 -16.63 -3.91 -10.75
N GLY A 107 -15.68 -4.62 -11.35
CA GLY A 107 -15.49 -4.72 -12.79
C GLY A 107 -14.76 -3.55 -13.44
N ARG A 108 -14.49 -2.47 -12.69
CA ARG A 108 -13.76 -1.31 -13.19
C ARG A 108 -12.26 -1.46 -12.93
N LEU A 109 -11.43 -1.33 -13.95
CA LEU A 109 -9.98 -1.21 -13.79
C LEU A 109 -9.63 0.08 -13.05
N ILE A 110 -8.92 -0.04 -11.93
CA ILE A 110 -8.49 1.10 -11.12
C ILE A 110 -6.99 1.36 -11.28
N LYS A 111 -6.17 0.31 -11.30
CA LYS A 111 -4.71 0.43 -11.37
C LYS A 111 -4.11 -0.68 -12.22
N GLU A 112 -3.13 -0.32 -13.05
CA GLU A 112 -2.13 -1.23 -13.60
C GLU A 112 -0.78 -0.96 -12.93
N HIS A 113 -0.01 -2.01 -12.70
CA HIS A 113 1.31 -1.90 -12.08
C HIS A 113 2.28 -2.88 -12.74
N PHE A 114 3.54 -2.47 -12.83
CA PHE A 114 4.65 -3.24 -13.37
C PHE A 114 5.79 -3.28 -12.36
N GLY A 115 6.25 -4.46 -12.04
CA GLY A 115 7.27 -4.70 -11.02
C GLY A 115 6.73 -5.58 -9.89
N GLY A 116 7.63 -6.14 -9.07
CA GLY A 116 7.23 -7.14 -8.09
C GLY A 116 7.54 -6.78 -6.64
N TYR A 117 8.20 -5.65 -6.37
CA TYR A 117 8.81 -5.38 -5.07
C TYR A 117 8.26 -4.15 -4.35
N LEU A 118 7.65 -3.24 -5.08
CA LEU A 118 7.05 -2.04 -4.52
C LEU A 118 5.56 -2.25 -4.21
N PRO A 119 5.01 -1.53 -3.22
CA PRO A 119 3.59 -1.57 -2.92
C PRO A 119 2.73 -1.10 -4.10
N VAL A 120 1.59 -1.77 -4.25
CA VAL A 120 0.52 -1.36 -5.17
C VAL A 120 -0.59 -0.73 -4.35
N VAL A 121 -0.66 0.61 -4.36
CA VAL A 121 -1.64 1.37 -3.58
C VAL A 121 -2.72 1.91 -4.50
N VAL A 122 -3.97 1.67 -4.13
CA VAL A 122 -5.14 1.90 -4.99
C VAL A 122 -6.22 2.64 -4.21
N ASP A 123 -6.61 3.84 -4.65
CA ASP A 123 -7.78 4.55 -4.10
C ASP A 123 -9.06 3.87 -4.61
N VAL A 124 -9.81 3.29 -3.69
CA VAL A 124 -11.06 2.58 -3.98
C VAL A 124 -12.30 3.32 -3.50
N THR A 125 -12.15 4.52 -2.95
CA THR A 125 -13.21 5.29 -2.30
C THR A 125 -14.48 5.39 -3.15
N ASP A 126 -14.32 5.84 -4.41
CA ASP A 126 -15.45 6.10 -5.31
C ASP A 126 -15.88 4.85 -6.11
N ALA A 127 -15.16 3.74 -5.97
CA ALA A 127 -15.48 2.48 -6.66
C ALA A 127 -16.30 1.54 -5.79
N LEU A 128 -16.34 1.77 -4.49
CA LEU A 128 -17.08 0.93 -3.53
C LEU A 128 -18.56 1.32 -3.44
N LYS A 129 -19.39 0.30 -3.33
CA LYS A 129 -20.82 0.40 -3.06
C LYS A 129 -21.07 0.10 -1.60
N TRP A 130 -21.80 0.99 -0.92
CA TRP A 130 -22.10 0.88 0.50
C TRP A 130 -23.32 0.01 0.76
N GLY A 131 -23.19 -0.92 1.71
CA GLY A 131 -24.26 -1.85 2.05
C GLY A 131 -24.48 -2.96 1.03
N GLU A 132 -23.61 -3.08 0.04
CA GLU A 132 -23.63 -4.13 -0.99
C GLU A 132 -22.33 -4.95 -0.91
N ASP A 133 -22.37 -6.14 -1.47
CA ASP A 133 -21.16 -6.91 -1.73
C ASP A 133 -20.37 -6.27 -2.86
N ASN A 134 -19.08 -6.07 -2.61
CA ASN A 134 -18.13 -5.54 -3.58
C ASN A 134 -17.15 -6.63 -3.98
N VAL A 135 -16.73 -6.60 -5.24
CA VAL A 135 -15.73 -7.53 -5.76
C VAL A 135 -14.44 -6.76 -6.06
N ILE A 136 -13.36 -7.13 -5.38
CA ILE A 136 -12.00 -6.79 -5.77
C ILE A 136 -11.48 -7.95 -6.60
N ALA A 137 -11.07 -7.69 -7.85
CA ALA A 137 -10.41 -8.68 -8.68
C ALA A 137 -8.98 -8.22 -9.00
N VAL A 138 -8.03 -9.13 -8.88
CA VAL A 138 -6.63 -8.87 -9.21
C VAL A 138 -6.17 -9.91 -10.23
N TRP A 139 -5.77 -9.43 -11.40
CA TRP A 139 -5.01 -10.20 -12.36
C TRP A 139 -3.53 -9.96 -12.12
N ALA A 140 -2.72 -11.01 -12.16
CA ALA A 140 -1.28 -10.90 -12.07
C ALA A 140 -0.62 -11.89 -13.04
N ASP A 141 0.56 -11.49 -13.56
CA ASP A 141 1.38 -12.31 -14.46
C ASP A 141 2.85 -12.14 -14.08
N ASN A 142 3.50 -13.24 -13.70
CA ASN A 142 4.89 -13.28 -13.31
C ASN A 142 5.83 -13.83 -14.43
N SER A 143 5.38 -13.83 -15.66
CA SER A 143 6.23 -14.21 -16.81
C SER A 143 7.46 -13.31 -16.89
N ASP A 144 8.56 -13.87 -17.41
CA ASP A 144 9.80 -13.12 -17.63
C ASP A 144 9.56 -11.90 -18.51
N ASP A 145 9.99 -10.74 -18.05
CA ASP A 145 9.90 -9.48 -18.77
C ASP A 145 11.10 -8.58 -18.46
N PRO A 146 11.94 -8.23 -19.46
CA PRO A 146 13.11 -7.40 -19.23
C PRO A 146 12.79 -5.92 -18.98
N SER A 147 11.54 -5.47 -19.13
CA SER A 147 11.15 -4.06 -19.06
C SER A 147 10.96 -3.53 -17.64
N TYR A 148 10.89 -4.42 -16.64
CA TYR A 148 10.75 -4.06 -15.22
C TYR A 148 11.49 -5.06 -14.31
N PRO A 149 11.87 -4.68 -13.08
CA PRO A 149 12.56 -5.59 -12.14
C PRO A 149 11.75 -6.85 -11.81
N PRO A 150 12.43 -8.05 -11.73
CA PRO A 150 13.87 -8.26 -11.74
C PRO A 150 14.55 -8.10 -13.11
N GLY A 151 13.80 -8.07 -14.22
CA GLY A 151 14.32 -7.80 -15.55
C GLY A 151 15.18 -8.92 -16.17
N LYS A 152 15.23 -10.07 -15.51
CA LYS A 152 15.96 -11.26 -15.93
C LYS A 152 15.07 -12.49 -15.89
N ALA A 153 15.32 -13.43 -16.78
CA ALA A 153 14.62 -14.70 -16.76
C ALA A 153 14.92 -15.50 -15.48
N GLN A 154 13.95 -16.25 -14.97
CA GLN A 154 14.09 -17.01 -13.73
C GLN A 154 15.22 -18.04 -13.78
N ASP A 155 15.47 -18.64 -14.96
CA ASP A 155 16.48 -19.69 -15.16
C ASP A 155 17.92 -19.19 -15.04
N ILE A 156 18.14 -17.86 -15.09
CA ILE A 156 19.47 -17.24 -14.95
C ILE A 156 19.66 -16.47 -13.65
N LEU A 157 18.65 -16.48 -12.77
CA LEU A 157 18.73 -15.86 -11.45
C LEU A 157 19.29 -16.84 -10.42
N ASP A 158 20.06 -16.32 -9.47
CA ASP A 158 20.57 -17.05 -8.32
C ASP A 158 19.61 -17.04 -7.12
N PHE A 159 18.39 -16.53 -7.32
CA PHE A 159 17.30 -16.55 -6.36
C PHE A 159 15.97 -16.84 -7.05
N THR A 160 15.04 -17.38 -6.29
CA THR A 160 13.67 -17.60 -6.75
C THR A 160 12.77 -16.45 -6.33
N TYR A 161 11.90 -16.00 -7.24
CA TYR A 161 10.82 -15.08 -6.89
C TYR A 161 9.46 -15.76 -7.06
N PHE A 162 8.60 -15.53 -6.09
CA PHE A 162 7.26 -16.12 -6.06
C PHE A 162 6.29 -15.23 -6.83
N GLY A 163 5.45 -15.85 -7.66
CA GLY A 163 4.35 -15.15 -8.34
C GLY A 163 3.15 -14.92 -7.40
N GLY A 164 2.22 -14.11 -7.85
CA GLY A 164 0.98 -13.81 -7.13
C GLY A 164 1.07 -12.68 -6.12
N ILE A 165 0.08 -12.60 -5.23
CA ILE A 165 0.05 -11.64 -4.12
C ILE A 165 0.82 -12.26 -2.96
N TYR A 166 2.14 -12.15 -2.98
CA TYR A 166 3.04 -12.88 -2.07
C TYR A 166 3.34 -12.12 -0.77
N ARG A 167 2.75 -10.95 -0.58
CA ARG A 167 2.76 -10.16 0.66
C ARG A 167 1.35 -9.78 1.08
N ASP A 168 1.24 -9.08 2.19
CA ASP A 168 -0.03 -8.71 2.79
C ASP A 168 -0.83 -7.69 1.94
N CYS A 169 -2.14 -7.72 2.13
CA CYS A 169 -3.07 -6.73 1.61
C CYS A 169 -3.85 -6.09 2.75
N TRP A 170 -3.93 -4.76 2.73
CA TRP A 170 -4.59 -3.94 3.74
C TRP A 170 -5.65 -3.03 3.13
N LEU A 171 -6.74 -2.84 3.86
CA LEU A 171 -7.65 -1.71 3.62
C LEU A 171 -7.27 -0.61 4.61
N VAL A 172 -6.81 0.52 4.09
CA VAL A 172 -6.39 1.67 4.89
C VAL A 172 -7.42 2.77 4.73
N ALA A 173 -8.01 3.20 5.85
CA ALA A 173 -8.98 4.26 5.88
C ALA A 173 -8.37 5.54 6.47
N HIS A 174 -8.47 6.65 5.76
CA HIS A 174 -8.01 7.96 6.17
C HIS A 174 -9.17 8.94 6.32
N ASN A 175 -8.98 9.98 7.11
CA ASN A 175 -9.80 11.17 6.98
C ASN A 175 -9.60 11.82 5.60
N PRO A 176 -10.56 12.62 5.10
CA PRO A 176 -10.41 13.26 3.78
C PRO A 176 -9.23 14.24 3.66
N VAL A 177 -8.66 14.67 4.79
CA VAL A 177 -7.39 15.40 4.84
C VAL A 177 -6.36 14.49 5.51
N PHE A 178 -5.30 14.18 4.81
CA PHE A 178 -4.36 13.16 5.25
C PHE A 178 -2.95 13.40 4.72
N ILE A 179 -1.95 12.84 5.40
CA ILE A 179 -0.60 12.66 4.87
C ILE A 179 -0.66 11.54 3.84
N THR A 180 -0.17 11.80 2.64
CA THR A 180 -0.30 10.91 1.49
C THR A 180 0.55 9.64 1.63
N ASP A 181 0.25 8.65 0.81
CA ASP A 181 1.13 7.49 0.62
C ASP A 181 2.11 7.80 -0.52
N PRO A 182 3.45 7.63 -0.32
CA PRO A 182 4.45 7.95 -1.33
C PRO A 182 4.34 7.10 -2.61
N ASN A 183 3.86 5.85 -2.50
CA ASN A 183 3.69 4.98 -3.67
C ASN A 183 2.41 5.30 -4.46
N PHE A 184 1.44 5.95 -3.82
CA PHE A 184 0.21 6.38 -4.48
C PHE A 184 0.39 7.71 -5.20
N GLU A 185 1.01 8.69 -4.55
CA GLU A 185 1.18 10.06 -5.10
C GLU A 185 2.26 10.13 -6.19
N ASP A 186 3.20 9.18 -6.21
CA ASP A 186 4.28 9.10 -7.21
C ASP A 186 5.13 10.39 -7.30
N GLU A 187 5.33 11.03 -6.15
CA GLU A 187 6.14 12.25 -6.02
C GLU A 187 7.61 11.90 -5.75
N VAL A 188 8.50 12.31 -6.64
CA VAL A 188 9.94 12.04 -6.53
C VAL A 188 10.53 12.71 -5.28
N ALA A 189 11.15 11.94 -4.39
CA ALA A 189 11.68 12.39 -3.09
C ALA A 189 10.66 13.25 -2.31
N GLY A 190 9.41 12.85 -2.39
CA GLY A 190 8.24 13.48 -1.78
C GLY A 190 7.16 12.43 -1.57
N GLY A 191 5.93 12.89 -1.34
CA GLY A 191 4.84 12.01 -0.93
C GLY A 191 5.03 11.48 0.49
N GLY A 192 3.94 11.33 1.25
CA GLY A 192 4.03 10.87 2.62
C GLY A 192 4.91 11.75 3.52
N LEU A 193 5.62 11.10 4.43
CA LEU A 193 6.65 11.72 5.26
C LEU A 193 8.03 11.35 4.70
N PHE A 194 8.79 12.36 4.33
CA PHE A 194 10.16 12.21 3.86
C PHE A 194 11.14 12.82 4.88
N VAL A 195 12.11 12.03 5.29
CA VAL A 195 13.14 12.43 6.26
C VAL A 195 14.53 12.29 5.62
N ALA A 196 15.33 13.32 5.72
CA ALA A 196 16.73 13.30 5.30
C ALA A 196 17.62 13.90 6.38
N TYR A 197 18.89 13.57 6.34
CA TYR A 197 19.88 14.05 7.31
C TYR A 197 20.94 14.86 6.60
N ASP A 198 21.39 15.95 7.23
CA ASP A 198 22.47 16.79 6.75
C ASP A 198 23.40 17.14 7.93
N LYS A 199 24.69 17.44 7.62
CA LYS A 199 25.70 17.85 8.59
C LYS A 199 25.78 16.99 9.86
N VAL A 200 25.74 15.67 9.67
CA VAL A 200 25.77 14.72 10.79
C VAL A 200 27.15 14.66 11.40
N SER A 201 27.24 14.87 12.71
CA SER A 201 28.45 14.77 13.55
C SER A 201 28.07 14.43 14.99
N ASP A 202 29.04 14.04 15.82
CA ASP A 202 28.84 13.79 17.26
C ASP A 202 28.26 15.01 18.00
N ALA A 203 28.54 16.22 17.51
CA ALA A 203 28.07 17.46 18.14
C ALA A 203 26.64 17.83 17.71
N SER A 204 26.29 17.56 16.47
CA SER A 204 24.95 17.90 15.95
C SER A 204 24.61 17.17 14.67
N ALA A 205 23.30 17.04 14.40
CA ALA A 205 22.75 16.60 13.13
C ALA A 205 21.59 17.52 12.72
N GLU A 206 21.48 17.83 11.43
CA GLU A 206 20.31 18.49 10.86
C GLU A 206 19.35 17.43 10.29
N VAL A 207 18.11 17.42 10.76
CA VAL A 207 17.04 16.52 10.26
C VAL A 207 16.11 17.36 9.38
N LEU A 208 16.05 17.03 8.10
CA LEU A 208 15.19 17.68 7.12
C LEU A 208 13.90 16.90 7.02
N LEU A 209 12.78 17.58 7.16
CA LEU A 209 11.43 16.98 7.21
C LEU A 209 10.58 17.54 6.07
N LYS A 210 9.85 16.64 5.39
CA LYS A 210 8.81 17.02 4.45
C LYS A 210 7.59 16.14 4.71
N ALA A 211 6.42 16.74 4.87
CA ALA A 211 5.15 16.05 4.93
C ALA A 211 4.27 16.52 3.77
N HIS A 212 3.89 15.59 2.90
CA HIS A 212 2.99 15.85 1.78
C HIS A 212 1.56 15.53 2.22
N LEU A 213 0.69 16.54 2.18
CA LEU A 213 -0.69 16.45 2.61
C LEU A 213 -1.63 16.73 1.46
N ARG A 214 -2.74 15.99 1.42
CA ARG A 214 -3.81 16.15 0.44
C ARG A 214 -5.14 16.40 1.13
N ASN A 215 -5.97 17.22 0.48
CA ASN A 215 -7.33 17.49 0.94
C ASN A 215 -8.33 17.05 -0.13
N ASP A 216 -8.94 15.91 0.06
CA ASP A 216 -10.01 15.36 -0.77
C ASP A 216 -11.41 15.70 -0.23
N SER A 217 -11.50 16.57 0.78
CA SER A 217 -12.77 17.10 1.26
C SER A 217 -13.30 18.23 0.36
N ARG A 218 -14.54 18.63 0.59
CA ARG A 218 -15.20 19.71 -0.16
C ARG A 218 -14.91 21.12 0.40
N LYS A 219 -14.17 21.24 1.51
CA LYS A 219 -13.88 22.50 2.18
C LYS A 219 -12.38 22.71 2.28
N THR A 220 -11.96 23.99 2.24
CA THR A 220 -10.58 24.34 2.57
C THR A 220 -10.26 23.90 3.99
N PHE A 221 -9.19 23.17 4.15
CA PHE A 221 -8.66 22.81 5.45
C PHE A 221 -7.63 23.85 5.90
N THR A 222 -7.70 24.26 7.14
CA THR A 222 -6.67 25.06 7.82
C THR A 222 -6.32 24.32 9.10
N GLY A 223 -5.04 24.03 9.30
CA GLY A 223 -4.56 23.24 10.43
C GLY A 223 -3.08 23.38 10.65
N VAL A 224 -2.53 22.46 11.41
CA VAL A 224 -1.11 22.41 11.78
C VAL A 224 -0.54 21.04 11.45
N VAL A 225 0.64 21.01 10.88
CA VAL A 225 1.48 19.81 10.83
C VAL A 225 2.42 19.86 12.02
N GLU A 226 2.37 18.86 12.86
CA GLU A 226 3.23 18.71 14.01
C GLU A 226 4.29 17.66 13.71
N TYR A 227 5.54 18.00 13.95
CA TYR A 227 6.68 17.11 13.86
C TYR A 227 7.25 16.90 15.25
N GLU A 228 7.25 15.68 15.69
CA GLU A 228 7.84 15.27 16.96
C GLU A 228 8.95 14.27 16.70
N LEU A 229 10.14 14.57 17.20
CA LEU A 229 11.27 13.65 17.21
C LEU A 229 11.44 13.11 18.63
N GLN A 230 11.42 11.79 18.75
CA GLN A 230 11.54 11.08 20.01
C GLN A 230 12.74 10.13 20.00
N GLN A 231 13.30 9.88 21.16
CA GLN A 231 14.21 8.75 21.39
C GLN A 231 13.39 7.44 21.41
N PRO A 232 14.05 6.27 21.31
CA PRO A 232 13.36 4.97 21.39
C PRO A 232 12.58 4.74 22.70
N ASP A 233 12.96 5.43 23.77
CA ASP A 233 12.28 5.38 25.07
C ASP A 233 11.05 6.31 25.16
N GLY A 234 10.74 7.04 24.08
CA GLY A 234 9.65 8.00 24.01
C GLY A 234 10.00 9.41 24.50
N THR A 235 11.25 9.65 24.94
CA THR A 235 11.69 11.00 25.36
C THR A 235 11.70 11.94 24.14
N GLN A 236 10.95 13.04 24.23
CA GLN A 236 10.91 14.06 23.18
C GLN A 236 12.24 14.77 23.05
N VAL A 237 12.81 14.73 21.86
CA VAL A 237 14.08 15.42 21.50
C VAL A 237 13.80 16.79 20.91
N ALA A 238 12.79 16.89 20.06
CA ALA A 238 12.39 18.13 19.43
C ALA A 238 10.93 18.10 19.02
N PHE A 239 10.34 19.29 18.91
CA PHE A 239 8.99 19.50 18.44
C PHE A 239 8.92 20.75 17.57
N LEU A 240 8.27 20.62 16.41
CA LEU A 240 8.00 21.74 15.51
C LEU A 240 6.55 21.70 15.06
N ASN A 241 5.99 22.83 14.69
CA ASN A 241 4.71 22.92 14.04
C ASN A 241 4.73 23.89 12.86
N ASP A 242 4.01 23.53 11.80
CA ASP A 242 3.84 24.34 10.60
C ASP A 242 2.35 24.55 10.30
N LYS A 243 1.93 25.81 10.14
CA LYS A 243 0.55 26.14 9.81
C LYS A 243 0.32 25.97 8.31
N ILE A 244 -0.66 25.18 7.96
CA ILE A 244 -0.98 24.88 6.58
C ILE A 244 -2.41 25.25 6.23
N GLN A 245 -2.61 25.55 4.94
CA GLN A 245 -3.92 25.66 4.34
C GLN A 245 -3.94 24.85 3.05
N VAL A 246 -4.91 23.92 2.94
CA VAL A 246 -5.04 23.04 1.78
C VAL A 246 -6.45 23.20 1.19
N ARG A 247 -6.53 23.64 -0.06
CA ARG A 247 -7.81 23.79 -0.77
C ARG A 247 -8.37 22.41 -1.18
N PRO A 248 -9.68 22.30 -1.42
CA PRO A 248 -10.31 21.08 -1.93
C PRO A 248 -9.61 20.55 -3.18
N GLY A 249 -9.35 19.24 -3.23
CA GLY A 249 -8.70 18.55 -4.34
C GLY A 249 -7.23 18.96 -4.58
N LYS A 250 -6.59 19.61 -3.60
CA LYS A 250 -5.19 20.05 -3.71
C LYS A 250 -4.32 19.36 -2.66
N ALA A 251 -3.02 19.37 -2.95
CA ALA A 251 -1.98 18.94 -2.02
C ALA A 251 -1.03 20.10 -1.70
N VAL A 252 -0.36 20.00 -0.56
CA VAL A 252 0.72 20.89 -0.13
C VAL A 252 1.81 20.07 0.52
N THR A 253 3.04 20.58 0.48
CA THR A 253 4.17 20.00 1.22
C THR A 253 4.59 20.97 2.30
N SER A 254 4.40 20.57 3.56
CA SER A 254 5.07 21.20 4.71
C SER A 254 6.54 20.80 4.70
N LYS A 255 7.44 21.74 4.97
CA LYS A 255 8.89 21.50 5.01
C LYS A 255 9.46 22.17 6.22
N ASP A 256 10.25 21.42 6.99
CA ASP A 256 10.87 21.94 8.18
C ASP A 256 12.25 21.31 8.43
N LYS A 257 12.98 21.86 9.38
CA LYS A 257 14.31 21.40 9.78
C LYS A 257 14.48 21.43 11.29
N ILE A 258 14.95 20.31 11.84
CA ILE A 258 15.31 20.17 13.24
C ILE A 258 16.82 20.05 13.37
N THR A 259 17.42 20.79 14.31
CA THR A 259 18.80 20.58 14.71
C THR A 259 18.83 19.79 16.02
N VAL A 260 19.37 18.58 15.96
CA VAL A 260 19.58 17.72 17.13
C VAL A 260 20.99 17.93 17.63
N LYS A 261 21.16 18.29 18.93
CA LYS A 261 22.45 18.40 19.59
C LYS A 261 22.82 17.06 20.20
N ASN A 262 24.13 16.70 20.09
CA ASN A 262 24.67 15.43 20.59
C ASN A 262 23.81 14.23 20.21
N PRO A 263 23.59 13.99 18.89
CA PRO A 263 22.76 12.88 18.45
C PRO A 263 23.40 11.55 18.85
N LEU A 264 22.57 10.54 19.12
CA LEU A 264 23.03 9.16 19.22
C LEU A 264 23.25 8.64 17.79
N LEU A 265 24.48 8.36 17.42
CA LEU A 265 24.91 7.86 16.12
C LEU A 265 25.21 6.36 16.18
#